data_0b4f9d38d47f09a108f0f62e75a5269a
#
_entry.id   0b4f9d38d47f09a108f0f62e75a5269a
#
_cell.length_a   1.000
_cell.length_b   1.000
_cell.length_c   1.000
_cell.angle_alpha   90.00
_cell.angle_beta   90.00
_cell.angle_gamma   90.00
#
_symmetry.space_group_name_H-M   'P 1'
#
loop_
_entity.id
_entity.type
_entity.pdbx_description
1 polymer ?
#
loop_
_entity_poly.entity_id
_entity_poly.type
_entity_poly.pdbx_seq_one_letter_code
_entity_poly.pdbx_strand_id
1 'polypeptide(L)'
;MSSAARSLYVFGIYAIVAGAGLLLTPNLVLNTLGFPLAPEGWVRVVGALAFFLGIYHTNAARNEFLPYIRVSVLTRVGFAAILTTLVAFAQMPKPTLVFAAVEFVAAAWTWFALRSSATAPAHASAG
;
A
#
# COMPACT_ATOMS: atom_id res chain seq x y z
N MET A 1 1.25 14.25 13.36
CA MET A 1 1.05 13.69 12.01
C MET A 1 -0.41 13.87 11.60
N SER A 2 -0.66 14.39 10.42
CA SER A 2 -2.03 14.57 9.90
C SER A 2 -2.73 13.23 9.73
N SER A 3 -4.06 13.25 9.60
CA SER A 3 -4.83 12.02 9.38
C SER A 3 -4.41 11.33 8.08
N ALA A 4 -4.19 12.11 7.01
CA ALA A 4 -3.72 11.58 5.73
C ALA A 4 -2.31 10.97 5.85
N ALA A 5 -1.39 11.65 6.54
CA ALA A 5 -0.05 11.12 6.79
C ALA A 5 -0.11 9.85 7.63
N ARG A 6 -0.98 9.81 8.64
CA ARG A 6 -1.16 8.62 9.48
C ARG A 6 -1.64 7.42 8.67
N SER A 7 -2.59 7.62 7.76
CA SER A 7 -3.06 6.52 6.90
C SER A 7 -1.95 6.00 6.00
N LEU A 8 -1.15 6.88 5.43
CA LEU A 8 0.01 6.48 4.62
C LEU A 8 1.09 5.79 5.47
N TYR A 9 1.30 6.25 6.70
CA TYR A 9 2.25 5.63 7.62
C TYR A 9 1.84 4.18 7.95
N VAL A 10 0.58 3.97 8.28
CA VAL A 10 0.06 2.62 8.57
C VAL A 10 0.21 1.71 7.35
N PHE A 11 -0.13 2.20 6.18
CA PHE A 11 0.08 1.45 4.94
C PHE A 11 1.55 1.15 4.70
N GLY A 12 2.45 2.10 4.97
CA GLY A 12 3.88 1.91 4.86
C GLY A 12 4.41 0.81 5.79
N ILE A 13 3.94 0.76 7.02
CA ILE A 13 4.28 -0.33 7.96
C ILE A 13 3.79 -1.67 7.41
N TYR A 14 2.56 -1.73 6.89
CA TYR A 14 2.06 -2.93 6.24
C TYR A 14 2.98 -3.37 5.10
N ALA A 15 3.40 -2.46 4.23
CA ALA A 15 4.28 -2.77 3.11
C ALA A 15 5.65 -3.27 3.57
N ILE A 16 6.20 -2.70 4.63
CA ILE A 16 7.46 -3.16 5.23
C ILE A 16 7.32 -4.60 5.74
N VAL A 17 6.28 -4.88 6.51
CA VAL A 17 6.06 -6.21 7.09
C VAL A 17 5.77 -7.24 6.01
N ALA A 18 4.87 -6.94 5.08
CA ALA A 18 4.54 -7.84 3.98
C ALA A 18 5.76 -8.08 3.07
N GLY A 19 6.50 -7.01 2.78
CA GLY A 19 7.72 -7.09 1.98
C GLY A 19 8.81 -7.94 2.65
N ALA A 20 9.03 -7.74 3.94
CA ALA A 20 9.97 -8.55 4.70
C ALA A 20 9.57 -10.03 4.71
N GLY A 21 8.28 -10.33 4.87
CA GLY A 21 7.76 -11.69 4.82
C GLY A 21 8.00 -12.35 3.47
N LEU A 22 7.70 -11.66 2.38
CA LEU A 22 7.94 -12.17 1.03
C LEU A 22 9.44 -12.30 0.71
N LEU A 23 10.27 -11.43 1.26
CA LEU A 23 11.72 -11.48 1.06
C LEU A 23 12.36 -12.66 1.82
N LEU A 24 11.98 -12.86 3.08
CA LEU A 24 12.62 -13.82 3.98
C LEU A 24 11.97 -15.19 3.96
N THR A 25 10.65 -15.27 3.83
CA THR A 25 9.86 -16.51 3.88
C THR A 25 8.79 -16.52 2.77
N PRO A 26 9.19 -16.48 1.49
CA PRO A 26 8.26 -16.25 0.38
C PRO A 26 7.15 -17.31 0.29
N ASN A 27 7.50 -18.59 0.29
CA ASN A 27 6.49 -19.63 0.12
C ASN A 27 5.64 -19.88 1.37
N LEU A 28 6.15 -19.55 2.56
CA LEU A 28 5.33 -19.56 3.78
C LEU A 28 4.21 -18.52 3.67
N VAL A 29 4.53 -17.30 3.26
CA VAL A 29 3.54 -16.23 3.08
C VAL A 29 2.54 -16.59 1.98
N LEU A 30 3.03 -17.04 0.83
CA LEU A 30 2.18 -17.44 -0.30
C LEU A 30 1.24 -18.59 0.08
N ASN A 31 1.76 -19.61 0.75
CA ASN A 31 0.95 -20.75 1.17
C ASN A 31 -0.14 -20.34 2.17
N THR A 32 0.21 -19.48 3.13
CA THR A 32 -0.75 -18.98 4.12
C THR A 32 -1.90 -18.21 3.46
N LEU A 33 -1.61 -17.46 2.39
CA LEU A 33 -2.60 -16.67 1.66
C LEU A 33 -3.35 -17.49 0.59
N GLY A 34 -2.98 -18.74 0.38
CA GLY A 34 -3.62 -19.61 -0.60
C GLY A 34 -3.08 -19.48 -2.02
N PHE A 35 -1.91 -18.87 -2.21
CA PHE A 35 -1.25 -18.84 -3.50
C PHE A 35 -0.61 -20.19 -3.82
N PRO A 36 -0.49 -20.58 -5.10
CA PRO A 36 0.35 -21.68 -5.50
C PRO A 36 1.83 -21.36 -5.25
N LEU A 37 2.66 -22.39 -5.14
CA LEU A 37 4.11 -22.19 -5.02
C LEU A 37 4.64 -21.44 -6.24
N ALA A 38 5.55 -20.52 -6.00
CA ALA A 38 6.13 -19.67 -7.04
C ALA A 38 7.67 -19.73 -6.97
N PRO A 39 8.36 -19.36 -8.07
CA PRO A 39 9.81 -19.24 -8.04
C PRO A 39 10.24 -18.23 -6.96
N GLU A 40 10.96 -18.73 -5.95
CA GLU A 40 11.31 -17.93 -4.76
C GLU A 40 12.07 -16.66 -5.10
N GLY A 41 12.99 -16.71 -6.08
CA GLY A 41 13.79 -15.56 -6.47
C GLY A 41 12.95 -14.34 -6.85
N TRP A 42 11.94 -14.53 -7.70
CA TRP A 42 11.07 -13.45 -8.12
C TRP A 42 10.20 -12.93 -6.99
N VAL A 43 9.69 -13.82 -6.15
CA VAL A 43 8.89 -13.43 -4.99
C VAL A 43 9.72 -12.61 -4.01
N ARG A 44 11.00 -12.98 -3.80
CA ARG A 44 11.92 -12.21 -2.96
C ARG A 44 12.18 -10.83 -3.53
N VAL A 45 12.31 -10.68 -4.85
CA VAL A 45 12.46 -9.37 -5.50
C VAL A 45 11.23 -8.51 -5.25
N VAL A 46 10.03 -9.06 -5.42
CA VAL A 46 8.78 -8.36 -5.11
C VAL A 46 8.74 -7.94 -3.63
N GLY A 47 9.15 -8.84 -2.74
CA GLY A 47 9.24 -8.53 -1.31
C GLY A 47 10.18 -7.38 -0.99
N ALA A 48 11.37 -7.39 -1.61
CA ALA A 48 12.33 -6.30 -1.44
C ALA A 48 11.77 -4.97 -1.94
N LEU A 49 11.12 -4.96 -3.11
CA LEU A 49 10.49 -3.75 -3.64
C LEU A 49 9.40 -3.22 -2.71
N ALA A 50 8.54 -4.09 -2.21
CA ALA A 50 7.49 -3.71 -1.26
C ALA A 50 8.08 -3.15 0.04
N PHE A 51 9.13 -3.79 0.55
CA PHE A 51 9.83 -3.33 1.75
C PHE A 51 10.36 -1.90 1.59
N PHE A 52 11.07 -1.63 0.52
CA PHE A 52 11.62 -0.29 0.28
C PHE A 52 10.53 0.74 -0.02
N LEU A 53 9.46 0.37 -0.74
CA LEU A 53 8.30 1.25 -0.89
C LEU A 53 7.68 1.61 0.45
N GLY A 54 7.60 0.65 1.36
CA GLY A 54 7.13 0.91 2.72
C GLY A 54 7.99 1.93 3.45
N ILE A 55 9.31 1.88 3.28
CA ILE A 55 10.24 2.87 3.84
C ILE A 55 9.97 4.25 3.25
N TYR A 56 9.78 4.36 1.92
CA TYR A 56 9.42 5.64 1.29
C TYR A 56 8.11 6.19 1.82
N HIS A 57 7.10 5.34 1.96
CA HIS A 57 5.79 5.73 2.46
C HIS A 57 5.85 6.24 3.90
N THR A 58 6.54 5.51 4.78
CA THR A 58 6.66 5.92 6.19
C THR A 58 7.48 7.20 6.33
N ASN A 59 8.54 7.35 5.55
CA ASN A 59 9.35 8.57 5.57
C ASN A 59 8.56 9.78 5.09
N ALA A 60 7.84 9.64 3.97
CA ALA A 60 7.01 10.73 3.44
C ALA A 60 5.89 11.12 4.40
N ALA A 61 5.29 10.14 5.08
CA ALA A 61 4.25 10.38 6.08
C ALA A 61 4.81 11.15 7.29
N ARG A 62 5.95 10.71 7.82
CA ARG A 62 6.57 11.36 8.99
C ARG A 62 6.99 12.81 8.72
N ASN A 63 7.35 13.12 7.48
CA ASN A 63 7.74 14.45 7.06
C ASN A 63 6.57 15.26 6.48
N GLU A 64 5.34 14.76 6.57
CA GLU A 64 4.15 15.43 6.04
C GLU A 64 4.31 15.88 4.59
N PHE A 65 4.99 15.04 3.77
CA PHE A 65 5.28 15.40 2.38
C PHE A 65 4.01 15.25 1.52
N LEU A 66 3.21 16.30 1.53
CA LEU A 66 1.88 16.32 0.93
C LEU A 66 1.85 15.94 -0.57
N PRO A 67 2.79 16.38 -1.43
CA PRO A 67 2.79 15.94 -2.82
C PRO A 67 2.87 14.43 -2.97
N TYR A 68 3.71 13.77 -2.17
CA TYR A 68 3.83 12.32 -2.17
C TYR A 68 2.54 11.65 -1.67
N ILE A 69 1.97 12.17 -0.59
CA ILE A 69 0.74 11.62 0.01
C ILE A 69 -0.39 11.64 -1.03
N ARG A 70 -0.52 12.74 -1.78
CA ARG A 70 -1.55 12.88 -2.84
C ARG A 70 -1.33 11.90 -3.99
N VAL A 71 -0.11 11.83 -4.50
CA VAL A 71 0.22 10.93 -5.61
C VAL A 71 0.07 9.47 -5.20
N SER A 72 0.36 9.14 -3.94
CA SER A 72 0.23 7.77 -3.45
C SER A 72 -1.20 7.23 -3.52
N VAL A 73 -2.21 8.09 -3.40
CA VAL A 73 -3.60 7.67 -3.57
C VAL A 73 -3.83 7.15 -4.98
N LEU A 74 -3.43 7.94 -5.98
CA LEU A 74 -3.61 7.57 -7.39
C LEU A 74 -2.85 6.31 -7.75
N THR A 75 -1.59 6.22 -7.32
CA THR A 75 -0.74 5.06 -7.66
C THR A 75 -1.22 3.78 -7.00
N ARG A 76 -1.73 3.84 -5.77
CA ARG A 76 -2.29 2.66 -5.10
C ARG A 76 -3.61 2.22 -5.73
N VAL A 77 -4.49 3.15 -6.10
CA VAL A 77 -5.71 2.81 -6.84
C VAL A 77 -5.36 2.20 -8.19
N GLY A 78 -4.39 2.77 -8.91
CA GLY A 78 -3.91 2.21 -10.17
C GLY A 78 -3.34 0.81 -10.02
N PHE A 79 -2.55 0.58 -8.97
CA PHE A 79 -1.99 -0.74 -8.69
C PHE A 79 -3.10 -1.76 -8.36
N ALA A 80 -4.08 -1.38 -7.53
CA ALA A 80 -5.24 -2.22 -7.24
C ALA A 80 -6.01 -2.58 -8.52
N ALA A 81 -6.20 -1.64 -9.42
CA ALA A 81 -6.85 -1.86 -10.71
C ALA A 81 -6.07 -2.85 -11.58
N ILE A 82 -4.74 -2.73 -11.61
CA ILE A 82 -3.87 -3.66 -12.36
C ILE A 82 -3.99 -5.07 -11.76
N LEU A 83 -3.86 -5.21 -10.45
CA LEU A 83 -3.97 -6.52 -9.80
C LEU A 83 -5.33 -7.18 -10.08
N THR A 84 -6.41 -6.41 -9.96
CA THR A 84 -7.76 -6.90 -10.24
C THR A 84 -7.91 -7.34 -11.69
N THR A 85 -7.37 -6.57 -12.62
CA THR A 85 -7.39 -6.91 -14.06
C THR A 85 -6.62 -8.20 -14.34
N LEU A 86 -5.45 -8.38 -13.72
CA LEU A 86 -4.66 -9.59 -13.89
C LEU A 86 -5.41 -10.84 -13.38
N VAL A 87 -6.17 -10.72 -12.30
CA VAL A 87 -7.02 -11.81 -11.82
C VAL A 87 -8.19 -12.05 -12.78
N ALA A 88 -8.83 -10.98 -13.26
CA ALA A 88 -9.96 -11.10 -14.20
C ALA A 88 -9.57 -11.81 -15.50
N PHE A 89 -8.36 -11.59 -15.99
CA PHE A 89 -7.83 -12.26 -17.19
C PHE A 89 -7.06 -13.55 -16.89
N ALA A 90 -7.22 -14.11 -15.69
CA ALA A 90 -6.59 -15.36 -15.25
C ALA A 90 -5.05 -15.35 -15.34
N GLN A 91 -4.43 -14.18 -15.31
CA GLN A 91 -2.97 -14.02 -15.29
C GLN A 91 -2.39 -14.16 -13.87
N MET A 92 -3.23 -13.95 -12.85
CA MET A 92 -2.86 -14.10 -11.44
C MET A 92 -3.96 -14.86 -10.70
N PRO A 93 -3.58 -15.63 -9.65
CA PRO A 93 -4.55 -16.38 -8.85
C PRO A 93 -5.44 -15.45 -8.02
N LYS A 94 -6.63 -15.95 -7.65
CA LYS A 94 -7.63 -15.18 -6.89
C LYS A 94 -7.12 -14.57 -5.60
N PRO A 95 -6.22 -15.20 -4.79
CA PRO A 95 -5.68 -14.57 -3.59
C PRO A 95 -5.01 -13.22 -3.81
N THR A 96 -4.60 -12.91 -5.04
CA THR A 96 -4.08 -11.59 -5.41
C THR A 96 -5.06 -10.47 -5.08
N LEU A 97 -6.37 -10.77 -5.06
CA LEU A 97 -7.41 -9.79 -4.71
C LEU A 97 -7.30 -9.30 -3.27
N VAL A 98 -6.65 -10.05 -2.37
CA VAL A 98 -6.38 -9.59 -1.00
C VAL A 98 -5.48 -8.36 -1.05
N PHE A 99 -4.41 -8.40 -1.83
CA PHE A 99 -3.51 -7.26 -1.99
C PHE A 99 -4.21 -6.09 -2.68
N ALA A 100 -5.00 -6.36 -3.72
CA ALA A 100 -5.79 -5.33 -4.40
C ALA A 100 -6.75 -4.63 -3.43
N ALA A 101 -7.41 -5.39 -2.56
CA ALA A 101 -8.33 -4.85 -1.56
C ALA A 101 -7.60 -3.96 -0.55
N VAL A 102 -6.44 -4.39 -0.04
CA VAL A 102 -5.64 -3.61 0.90
C VAL A 102 -5.18 -2.29 0.26
N GLU A 103 -4.70 -2.34 -0.97
CA GLU A 103 -4.29 -1.15 -1.71
C GLU A 103 -5.44 -0.15 -1.86
N PHE A 104 -6.60 -0.64 -2.30
CA PHE A 104 -7.77 0.19 -2.53
C PHE A 104 -8.31 0.80 -1.24
N VAL A 105 -8.49 -0.01 -0.19
CA VAL A 105 -9.02 0.45 1.10
C VAL A 105 -8.08 1.48 1.73
N ALA A 106 -6.77 1.22 1.71
CA ALA A 106 -5.79 2.15 2.24
C ALA A 106 -5.75 3.46 1.44
N ALA A 107 -5.86 3.38 0.12
CA ALA A 107 -5.95 4.58 -0.74
C ALA A 107 -7.20 5.39 -0.45
N ALA A 108 -8.35 4.73 -0.28
CA ALA A 108 -9.61 5.38 0.07
C ALA A 108 -9.49 6.10 1.42
N TRP A 109 -8.89 5.47 2.42
CA TRP A 109 -8.66 6.10 3.71
C TRP A 109 -7.84 7.38 3.57
N THR A 110 -6.72 7.31 2.85
CA THR A 110 -5.87 8.50 2.62
C THR A 110 -6.65 9.60 1.88
N TRP A 111 -7.41 9.22 0.86
CA TRP A 111 -8.19 10.17 0.06
C TRP A 111 -9.24 10.91 0.90
N PHE A 112 -10.02 10.17 1.71
CA PHE A 112 -11.01 10.77 2.61
C PHE A 112 -10.34 11.66 3.66
N ALA A 113 -9.19 11.25 4.19
CA ALA A 113 -8.43 12.06 5.14
C ALA A 113 -7.94 13.38 4.51
N LEU A 114 -7.49 13.33 3.25
CA LEU A 114 -7.09 14.53 2.51
C LEU A 114 -8.27 15.47 2.28
N ARG A 115 -9.43 14.92 1.95
CA ARG A 115 -10.65 15.72 1.74
C ARG A 115 -11.11 16.39 3.05
N SER A 116 -11.10 15.66 4.14
CA SER A 116 -11.47 16.20 5.46
C SER A 116 -10.58 17.38 5.86
N SER A 117 -9.27 17.28 5.62
CA SER A 117 -8.33 18.37 5.89
C SER A 117 -8.58 19.57 5.00
N ALA A 118 -8.89 19.35 3.71
CA ALA A 118 -9.17 20.43 2.75
C ALA A 118 -10.46 21.20 3.06
N THR A 119 -11.42 20.56 3.77
CA THR A 119 -12.68 21.19 4.16
C THR A 119 -12.66 21.79 5.56
N ALA A 120 -11.54 21.65 6.30
CA ALA A 120 -11.40 22.19 7.63
C ALA A 120 -11.46 23.75 7.58
N PRO A 121 -12.14 24.43 8.55
CA PRO A 121 -12.20 25.87 8.59
C PRO A 121 -10.80 26.50 8.69
N ALA A 122 -10.57 27.61 7.97
CA ALA A 122 -9.27 28.28 7.93
C ALA A 122 -8.79 28.74 9.31
N HIS A 123 -9.70 29.16 10.20
CA HIS A 123 -9.35 29.60 11.55
C HIS A 123 -8.88 28.46 12.46
N ALA A 124 -9.17 27.20 12.14
CA ALA A 124 -8.70 26.05 12.87
C ALA A 124 -7.18 25.83 12.71
N SER A 125 -6.59 26.36 11.65
CA SER A 125 -5.17 26.28 11.38
C SER A 125 -4.35 27.45 11.97
N ALA A 126 -5.03 28.48 12.45
CA ALA A 126 -4.41 29.70 13.00
C ALA A 126 -4.21 29.65 14.52
N GLY A 127 -4.71 28.62 15.15
CA GLY A 127 -4.65 28.46 16.60
C GLY A 127 -3.34 27.86 17.10
#